data_3bece3c5c1b51ac94a25fa0e44f340b1
#
_entry.id   3bece3c5c1b51ac94a25fa0e44f340b1
#
_cell.length_a   1.000
_cell.length_b   1.000
_cell.length_c   1.000
_cell.angle_alpha   90.00
_cell.angle_beta   90.00
_cell.angle_gamma   90.00
#
_symmetry.space_group_name_H-M   'P 1'
#
loop_
_entity.id
_entity.type
_entity.pdbx_description
1 polymer ?
#
loop_
_entity_poly.entity_id
_entity_poly.type
_entity_poly.pdbx_seq_one_letter_code
_entity_poly.pdbx_strand_id
1 'polypeptide(L)'
;RMRNAGVEVVKAEATISGRTDSGAICIVANGETYEAKNLLICTGSETFVPPIPGLDMTANEAIVTNRELLALKEAPTSLVIIGGGVIGMEFASLYNSIGAEVHVVEMMPEILGAMDGEISAMLRTQYTKKGIHFHLSCRVTHIEGHSVTFTDAEGASHTIEGDKILLSVGRRPIIRGLGLETLDIELERGGVKVDSQMRTNAEGVYAAGDITGFSLLAHTASREAEVAVNTICGHRDTMLYNAIPGIVYTNPEV
;
A
#
# COMPACT_ATOMS: atom_id res chain seq x y z
N ARG A 1 3.60 24.02 8.54
CA ARG A 1 2.53 23.87 9.57
C ARG A 1 3.09 23.27 10.87
N MET A 2 3.81 22.13 10.84
CA MET A 2 4.35 21.44 12.04
C MET A 2 5.25 22.34 12.90
N ARG A 3 6.23 23.01 12.32
CA ARG A 3 7.13 23.94 13.06
C ARG A 3 6.38 25.07 13.79
N ASN A 4 5.31 25.60 13.18
CA ASN A 4 4.49 26.66 13.80
C ASN A 4 3.66 26.12 15.00
N ALA A 5 3.49 24.80 15.10
CA ALA A 5 2.84 24.12 16.23
C ALA A 5 3.86 23.67 17.30
N GLY A 6 5.13 24.07 17.21
CA GLY A 6 6.18 23.70 18.14
C GLY A 6 6.68 22.25 17.99
N VAL A 7 6.39 21.62 16.84
CA VAL A 7 6.83 20.23 16.57
C VAL A 7 8.25 20.26 16.02
N GLU A 8 9.15 19.53 16.67
CA GLU A 8 10.47 19.22 16.13
C GLU A 8 10.37 18.14 15.05
N VAL A 9 11.05 18.33 13.93
CA VAL A 9 11.06 17.37 12.81
C VAL A 9 12.49 16.90 12.58
N VAL A 10 12.75 15.65 12.91
CA VAL A 10 14.04 14.98 12.66
C VAL A 10 13.90 14.11 11.41
N LYS A 11 14.72 14.39 10.38
CA LYS A 11 14.76 13.58 9.14
C LYS A 11 15.81 12.48 9.29
N ALA A 12 15.37 11.30 9.69
CA ALA A 12 16.24 10.14 9.90
C ALA A 12 15.44 8.85 9.77
N GLU A 13 16.14 7.76 9.54
CA GLU A 13 15.62 6.44 9.89
C GLU A 13 15.64 6.32 11.42
N ALA A 14 14.53 5.84 11.98
CA ALA A 14 14.34 5.72 13.40
C ALA A 14 14.04 4.26 13.80
N THR A 15 14.66 3.82 14.89
CA THR A 15 14.47 2.46 15.43
C THR A 15 14.15 2.53 16.91
N ILE A 16 13.19 1.75 17.35
CA ILE A 16 12.86 1.57 18.77
C ILE A 16 13.97 0.72 19.40
N SER A 17 14.56 1.18 20.49
CA SER A 17 15.67 0.48 21.16
C SER A 17 15.30 -0.07 22.56
N GLY A 18 14.04 0.06 22.96
CA GLY A 18 13.53 -0.45 24.23
C GLY A 18 12.99 0.65 25.13
N ARG A 19 13.18 0.48 26.44
CA ARG A 19 12.78 1.46 27.48
C ARG A 19 13.93 1.77 28.42
N THR A 20 13.88 2.96 29.00
CA THR A 20 14.75 3.32 30.15
C THR A 20 14.28 2.60 31.43
N ASP A 21 15.10 2.66 32.47
CA ASP A 21 14.71 2.16 33.82
C ASP A 21 13.50 2.89 34.39
N SER A 22 13.26 4.13 33.95
CA SER A 22 12.07 4.93 34.31
C SER A 22 10.83 4.60 33.49
N GLY A 23 10.93 3.70 32.49
CA GLY A 23 9.85 3.27 31.61
C GLY A 23 9.63 4.13 30.36
N ALA A 24 10.43 5.17 30.13
CA ALA A 24 10.35 5.97 28.91
C ALA A 24 10.76 5.13 27.68
N ILE A 25 10.06 5.33 26.55
CA ILE A 25 10.35 4.62 25.29
C ILE A 25 11.56 5.28 24.65
N CYS A 26 12.54 4.47 24.26
CA CYS A 26 13.77 4.92 23.60
C CYS A 26 13.70 4.73 22.10
N ILE A 27 13.98 5.79 21.33
CA ILE A 27 14.04 5.77 19.87
C ILE A 27 15.45 6.28 19.46
N VAL A 28 16.13 5.54 18.62
CA VAL A 28 17.42 5.94 18.05
C VAL A 28 17.21 6.49 16.64
N ALA A 29 17.74 7.69 16.38
CA ALA A 29 17.71 8.34 15.08
C ALA A 29 19.00 9.15 14.88
N ASN A 30 19.68 9.02 13.73
CA ASN A 30 20.98 9.69 13.46
C ASN A 30 22.07 9.45 14.52
N GLY A 31 22.04 8.32 15.22
CA GLY A 31 22.98 8.00 16.31
C GLY A 31 22.67 8.68 17.65
N GLU A 32 21.59 9.44 17.74
CA GLU A 32 21.07 10.05 18.97
C GLU A 32 19.90 9.25 19.52
N THR A 33 19.76 9.23 20.87
CA THR A 33 18.65 8.59 21.54
C THR A 33 17.63 9.64 21.99
N TYR A 34 16.39 9.43 21.63
CA TYR A 34 15.24 10.22 22.03
C TYR A 34 14.40 9.41 23.01
N GLU A 35 13.97 10.04 24.10
CA GLU A 35 13.11 9.43 25.09
C GLU A 35 11.70 10.02 24.99
N ALA A 36 10.70 9.15 25.03
CA ALA A 36 9.30 9.56 24.93
C ALA A 36 8.41 8.83 25.94
N LYS A 37 7.42 9.54 26.48
CA LYS A 37 6.37 8.95 27.29
C LYS A 37 5.37 8.16 26.43
N ASN A 38 5.08 8.67 25.23
CA ASN A 38 4.18 8.03 24.27
C ASN A 38 4.84 7.97 22.89
N LEU A 39 4.60 6.89 22.17
CA LEU A 39 5.06 6.66 20.79
C LEU A 39 3.85 6.35 19.92
N LEU A 40 3.70 7.09 18.82
CA LEU A 40 2.75 6.77 17.75
C LEU A 40 3.50 6.32 16.50
N ILE A 41 3.32 5.06 16.10
CA ILE A 41 3.96 4.45 14.93
C ILE A 41 3.09 4.69 13.69
N CYS A 42 3.62 5.43 12.70
CA CYS A 42 2.94 5.80 11.46
C CYS A 42 3.82 5.53 10.23
N THR A 43 4.52 4.40 10.20
CA THR A 43 5.52 4.08 9.16
C THR A 43 4.91 3.67 7.83
N GLY A 44 3.60 3.44 7.78
CA GLY A 44 2.88 3.18 6.54
C GLY A 44 3.13 1.80 5.95
N SER A 45 3.07 1.73 4.62
CA SER A 45 3.22 0.49 3.84
C SER A 45 4.12 0.68 2.63
N GLU A 46 4.59 -0.42 2.09
CA GLU A 46 5.34 -0.53 0.83
C GLU A 46 4.64 -1.47 -0.16
N THR A 47 4.99 -1.37 -1.45
CA THR A 47 4.49 -2.32 -2.46
C THR A 47 4.94 -3.73 -2.11
N PHE A 48 3.99 -4.67 -2.14
CA PHE A 48 4.34 -6.09 -2.01
C PHE A 48 4.99 -6.57 -3.31
N VAL A 49 6.19 -7.13 -3.20
CA VAL A 49 6.95 -7.72 -4.31
C VAL A 49 6.85 -9.23 -4.20
N PRO A 50 6.04 -9.91 -5.04
CA PRO A 50 5.91 -11.36 -5.03
C PRO A 50 7.14 -12.02 -5.64
N PRO A 51 7.42 -13.31 -5.33
CA PRO A 51 8.55 -14.04 -5.89
C PRO A 51 8.24 -14.53 -7.32
N ILE A 52 8.07 -13.60 -8.25
CA ILE A 52 7.90 -13.92 -9.69
C ILE A 52 9.28 -13.98 -10.32
N PRO A 53 9.65 -15.06 -11.06
CA PRO A 53 10.88 -15.13 -11.81
C PRO A 53 11.06 -13.93 -12.75
N GLY A 54 12.23 -13.29 -12.69
CA GLY A 54 12.55 -12.09 -13.47
C GLY A 54 11.99 -10.77 -12.91
N LEU A 55 11.24 -10.79 -11.82
CA LEU A 55 10.80 -9.59 -11.12
C LEU A 55 11.95 -9.00 -10.28
N ASP A 56 12.80 -8.23 -10.92
CA ASP A 56 13.89 -7.49 -10.29
C ASP A 56 13.84 -6.02 -10.74
N MET A 57 13.26 -5.16 -9.92
CA MET A 57 13.13 -3.73 -10.19
C MET A 57 14.47 -2.97 -10.13
N THR A 58 15.53 -3.58 -9.58
CA THR A 58 16.86 -2.96 -9.55
C THR A 58 17.65 -3.23 -10.82
N ALA A 59 17.38 -4.35 -11.49
CA ALA A 59 18.01 -4.75 -12.73
C ALA A 59 17.18 -4.42 -13.97
N ASN A 60 15.87 -4.21 -13.83
CA ASN A 60 14.96 -3.96 -14.93
C ASN A 60 14.14 -2.68 -14.72
N GLU A 61 14.53 -1.60 -15.39
CA GLU A 61 13.89 -0.28 -15.33
C GLU A 61 12.48 -0.24 -15.98
N ALA A 62 12.07 -1.27 -16.70
CA ALA A 62 10.72 -1.37 -17.23
C ALA A 62 9.71 -1.66 -16.12
N ILE A 63 10.14 -2.36 -15.04
CA ILE A 63 9.30 -2.71 -13.90
C ILE A 63 9.25 -1.55 -12.91
N VAL A 64 8.06 -1.05 -12.64
CA VAL A 64 7.82 0.11 -11.78
C VAL A 64 6.71 -0.16 -10.78
N THR A 65 6.75 0.55 -9.65
CA THR A 65 5.62 0.65 -8.73
C THR A 65 4.82 1.93 -9.01
N ASN A 66 3.76 2.15 -8.26
CA ASN A 66 2.98 3.38 -8.32
C ASN A 66 3.84 4.64 -8.08
N ARG A 67 4.90 4.54 -7.28
CA ARG A 67 5.79 5.67 -6.97
C ARG A 67 6.61 6.10 -8.18
N GLU A 68 7.29 5.16 -8.83
CA GLU A 68 8.12 5.42 -10.01
C GLU A 68 7.22 5.85 -11.18
N LEU A 69 6.05 5.20 -11.36
CA LEU A 69 5.12 5.51 -12.44
C LEU A 69 4.57 6.94 -12.35
N LEU A 70 4.29 7.44 -11.12
CA LEU A 70 3.89 8.83 -10.88
C LEU A 70 5.02 9.84 -11.10
N ALA A 71 6.28 9.41 -11.03
CA ALA A 71 7.45 10.28 -11.21
C ALA A 71 7.95 10.36 -12.66
N LEU A 72 7.35 9.61 -13.58
CA LEU A 72 7.73 9.64 -15.00
C LEU A 72 7.51 11.03 -15.59
N LYS A 73 8.48 11.49 -16.38
CA LYS A 73 8.39 12.77 -17.11
C LYS A 73 7.64 12.64 -18.43
N GLU A 74 7.65 11.46 -19.01
CA GLU A 74 7.01 11.12 -20.27
C GLU A 74 6.13 9.90 -20.08
N ALA A 75 4.92 9.94 -20.64
CA ALA A 75 4.00 8.81 -20.56
C ALA A 75 4.48 7.67 -21.46
N PRO A 76 4.47 6.41 -21.01
CA PRO A 76 4.70 5.26 -21.87
C PRO A 76 3.58 5.14 -22.92
N THR A 77 3.89 4.57 -24.09
CA THR A 77 2.90 4.30 -25.14
C THR A 77 2.12 3.01 -24.86
N SER A 78 2.69 2.13 -24.05
CA SER A 78 2.05 0.89 -23.60
C SER A 78 2.38 0.57 -22.15
N LEU A 79 1.39 0.05 -21.42
CA LEU A 79 1.50 -0.28 -19.98
C LEU A 79 0.91 -1.65 -19.70
N VAL A 80 1.73 -2.55 -19.16
CA VAL A 80 1.25 -3.81 -18.58
C VAL A 80 1.09 -3.64 -17.08
N ILE A 81 -0.09 -3.91 -16.56
CA ILE A 81 -0.42 -3.80 -15.14
C ILE A 81 -0.58 -5.20 -14.56
N ILE A 82 0.24 -5.54 -13.59
CA ILE A 82 0.14 -6.79 -12.82
C ILE A 82 -0.65 -6.50 -11.55
N GLY A 83 -1.91 -6.96 -11.52
CA GLY A 83 -2.87 -6.75 -10.44
C GLY A 83 -3.97 -5.74 -10.79
N GLY A 84 -5.21 -6.22 -10.84
CA GLY A 84 -6.43 -5.45 -11.14
C GLY A 84 -7.12 -4.85 -9.90
N GLY A 85 -6.38 -4.62 -8.80
CA GLY A 85 -6.88 -3.92 -7.62
C GLY A 85 -7.04 -2.42 -7.84
N VAL A 86 -7.40 -1.68 -6.77
CA VAL A 86 -7.69 -0.22 -6.82
C VAL A 86 -6.57 0.54 -7.53
N ILE A 87 -5.32 0.39 -7.08
CA ILE A 87 -4.16 1.08 -7.67
C ILE A 87 -4.01 0.74 -9.15
N GLY A 88 -4.07 -0.56 -9.51
CA GLY A 88 -3.96 -0.99 -10.90
C GLY A 88 -5.04 -0.38 -11.78
N MET A 89 -6.29 -0.33 -11.31
CA MET A 89 -7.41 0.22 -12.08
C MET A 89 -7.36 1.73 -12.21
N GLU A 90 -6.90 2.46 -11.19
CA GLU A 90 -6.70 3.91 -11.27
C GLU A 90 -5.62 4.27 -12.31
N PHE A 91 -4.50 3.54 -12.31
CA PHE A 91 -3.47 3.71 -13.35
C PHE A 91 -3.95 3.27 -14.73
N ALA A 92 -4.71 2.18 -14.83
CA ALA A 92 -5.32 1.76 -16.10
C ALA A 92 -6.22 2.87 -16.67
N SER A 93 -7.05 3.49 -15.81
CA SER A 93 -7.89 4.62 -16.18
C SER A 93 -7.08 5.81 -16.67
N LEU A 94 -6.07 6.22 -15.90
CA LEU A 94 -5.22 7.37 -16.22
C LEU A 94 -4.49 7.16 -17.55
N TYR A 95 -3.74 6.07 -17.68
CA TYR A 95 -2.89 5.85 -18.86
C TYR A 95 -3.70 5.58 -20.13
N ASN A 96 -4.81 4.87 -20.04
CA ASN A 96 -5.73 4.74 -21.16
C ASN A 96 -6.29 6.11 -21.61
N SER A 97 -6.62 7.00 -20.67
CA SER A 97 -7.17 8.32 -20.98
C SER A 97 -6.19 9.24 -21.70
N ILE A 98 -4.89 9.03 -21.53
CA ILE A 98 -3.83 9.78 -22.20
C ILE A 98 -3.28 9.06 -23.45
N GLY A 99 -3.93 7.95 -23.86
CA GLY A 99 -3.69 7.27 -25.14
C GLY A 99 -2.71 6.11 -25.10
N ALA A 100 -2.30 5.64 -23.94
CA ALA A 100 -1.49 4.42 -23.83
C ALA A 100 -2.34 3.16 -24.07
N GLU A 101 -1.75 2.16 -24.74
CA GLU A 101 -2.28 0.81 -24.77
C GLU A 101 -2.11 0.17 -23.38
N VAL A 102 -3.20 -0.35 -22.81
CA VAL A 102 -3.19 -0.86 -21.43
C VAL A 102 -3.65 -2.32 -21.38
N HIS A 103 -2.81 -3.17 -20.78
CA HIS A 103 -3.12 -4.55 -20.43
C HIS A 103 -3.14 -4.72 -18.92
N VAL A 104 -4.18 -5.36 -18.39
CA VAL A 104 -4.30 -5.71 -16.96
C VAL A 104 -4.30 -7.22 -16.81
N VAL A 105 -3.30 -7.77 -16.11
CA VAL A 105 -3.21 -9.20 -15.78
C VAL A 105 -3.60 -9.38 -14.32
N GLU A 106 -4.74 -10.05 -14.08
CA GLU A 106 -5.31 -10.24 -12.74
C GLU A 106 -5.50 -11.74 -12.46
N MET A 107 -5.04 -12.19 -11.31
CA MET A 107 -5.14 -13.58 -10.89
C MET A 107 -6.57 -13.97 -10.46
N MET A 108 -7.34 -13.01 -10.00
CA MET A 108 -8.73 -13.21 -9.61
C MET A 108 -9.65 -13.23 -10.85
N PRO A 109 -10.86 -13.80 -10.73
CA PRO A 109 -11.83 -13.83 -11.84
C PRO A 109 -12.48 -12.47 -12.13
N GLU A 110 -12.28 -11.46 -11.28
CA GLU A 110 -12.78 -10.10 -11.48
C GLU A 110 -11.78 -9.08 -10.90
N ILE A 111 -11.81 -7.85 -11.44
CA ILE A 111 -11.07 -6.70 -10.92
C ILE A 111 -11.67 -6.21 -9.59
N LEU A 112 -10.92 -5.40 -8.83
CA LEU A 112 -11.38 -4.75 -7.59
C LEU A 112 -11.94 -5.72 -6.55
N GLY A 113 -11.34 -6.87 -6.36
CA GLY A 113 -11.84 -8.03 -5.61
C GLY A 113 -12.44 -7.78 -4.20
N ALA A 114 -12.26 -6.61 -3.60
CA ALA A 114 -12.88 -6.20 -2.34
C ALA A 114 -14.15 -5.36 -2.52
N MET A 115 -14.49 -4.99 -3.76
CA MET A 115 -15.67 -4.19 -4.10
C MET A 115 -16.84 -5.10 -4.49
N ASP A 116 -18.03 -4.51 -4.62
CA ASP A 116 -19.20 -5.21 -5.13
C ASP A 116 -18.93 -5.75 -6.55
N GLY A 117 -19.23 -7.04 -6.76
CA GLY A 117 -18.91 -7.73 -8.02
C GLY A 117 -19.68 -7.20 -9.23
N GLU A 118 -20.90 -6.72 -9.05
CA GLU A 118 -21.70 -6.12 -10.13
C GLU A 118 -21.07 -4.78 -10.58
N ILE A 119 -20.67 -3.96 -9.61
CA ILE A 119 -19.99 -2.68 -9.88
C ILE A 119 -18.64 -2.92 -10.57
N SER A 120 -17.86 -3.90 -10.09
CA SER A 120 -16.57 -4.28 -10.70
C SER A 120 -16.75 -4.71 -12.16
N ALA A 121 -17.72 -5.58 -12.45
CA ALA A 121 -18.03 -6.03 -13.80
C ALA A 121 -18.53 -4.89 -14.72
N MET A 122 -19.31 -3.95 -14.18
CA MET A 122 -19.74 -2.76 -14.91
C MET A 122 -18.54 -1.89 -15.30
N LEU A 123 -17.65 -1.60 -14.36
CA LEU A 123 -16.44 -0.81 -14.61
C LEU A 123 -15.55 -1.50 -15.67
N ARG A 124 -15.28 -2.79 -15.51
CA ARG A 124 -14.50 -3.57 -16.48
C ARG A 124 -15.12 -3.53 -17.87
N THR A 125 -16.44 -3.69 -17.97
CA THR A 125 -17.14 -3.60 -19.26
C THR A 125 -16.97 -2.23 -19.92
N GLN A 126 -17.02 -1.14 -19.15
CA GLN A 126 -16.78 0.21 -19.65
C GLN A 126 -15.35 0.36 -20.16
N TYR A 127 -14.36 -0.15 -19.41
CA TYR A 127 -12.96 -0.03 -19.80
C TYR A 127 -12.56 -0.94 -20.96
N THR A 128 -13.17 -2.11 -21.10
CA THR A 128 -13.01 -2.94 -22.31
C THR A 128 -13.48 -2.18 -23.55
N LYS A 129 -14.60 -1.45 -23.47
CA LYS A 129 -15.08 -0.59 -24.57
C LYS A 129 -14.15 0.60 -24.86
N LYS A 130 -13.37 1.06 -23.88
CA LYS A 130 -12.36 2.10 -24.03
C LYS A 130 -11.01 1.56 -24.52
N GLY A 131 -10.88 0.25 -24.75
CA GLY A 131 -9.69 -0.38 -25.31
C GLY A 131 -8.71 -0.94 -24.28
N ILE A 132 -9.07 -1.02 -23.00
CA ILE A 132 -8.24 -1.72 -22.00
C ILE A 132 -8.43 -3.23 -22.17
N HIS A 133 -7.32 -3.97 -22.22
CA HIS A 133 -7.28 -5.42 -22.35
C HIS A 133 -7.18 -6.07 -20.96
N PHE A 134 -8.16 -6.91 -20.60
CA PHE A 134 -8.18 -7.63 -19.34
C PHE A 134 -7.85 -9.10 -19.54
N HIS A 135 -6.89 -9.60 -18.76
CA HIS A 135 -6.51 -11.01 -18.64
C HIS A 135 -6.83 -11.45 -17.21
N LEU A 136 -8.06 -11.95 -17.01
CA LEU A 136 -8.56 -12.38 -15.70
C LEU A 136 -8.30 -13.86 -15.47
N SER A 137 -8.28 -14.29 -14.21
CA SER A 137 -7.90 -15.64 -13.80
C SER A 137 -6.52 -16.06 -14.36
N CYS A 138 -5.63 -15.08 -14.54
CA CYS A 138 -4.32 -15.23 -15.15
C CYS A 138 -3.20 -15.03 -14.12
N ARG A 139 -2.30 -15.99 -14.03
CA ARG A 139 -1.15 -15.93 -13.11
C ARG A 139 0.12 -15.57 -13.88
N VAL A 140 0.75 -14.46 -13.53
CA VAL A 140 2.08 -14.11 -14.06
C VAL A 140 3.11 -15.12 -13.57
N THR A 141 3.88 -15.68 -14.50
CA THR A 141 4.87 -16.74 -14.26
C THR A 141 6.30 -16.30 -14.50
N HIS A 142 6.51 -15.29 -15.35
CA HIS A 142 7.85 -14.80 -15.68
C HIS A 142 7.81 -13.36 -16.20
N ILE A 143 8.88 -12.60 -15.95
CA ILE A 143 9.10 -11.27 -16.53
C ILE A 143 10.50 -11.24 -17.12
N GLU A 144 10.65 -10.79 -18.39
CA GLU A 144 11.92 -10.63 -19.05
C GLU A 144 11.93 -9.35 -19.89
N GLY A 145 12.79 -8.40 -19.53
CA GLY A 145 12.82 -7.09 -20.20
C GLY A 145 11.45 -6.40 -20.13
N HIS A 146 10.83 -6.18 -21.26
CA HIS A 146 9.51 -5.57 -21.41
C HIS A 146 8.37 -6.59 -21.50
N SER A 147 8.67 -7.89 -21.45
CA SER A 147 7.72 -8.99 -21.65
C SER A 147 7.21 -9.55 -20.34
N VAL A 148 5.90 -9.76 -20.25
CA VAL A 148 5.21 -10.42 -19.13
C VAL A 148 4.58 -11.70 -19.66
N THR A 149 5.02 -12.85 -19.13
CA THR A 149 4.44 -14.16 -19.40
C THR A 149 3.50 -14.57 -18.28
N PHE A 150 2.30 -15.03 -18.65
CA PHE A 150 1.30 -15.51 -17.70
C PHE A 150 0.59 -16.74 -18.22
N THR A 151 -0.02 -17.49 -17.31
CA THR A 151 -0.86 -18.66 -17.60
C THR A 151 -2.32 -18.32 -17.35
N ASP A 152 -3.21 -18.69 -18.25
CA ASP A 152 -4.65 -18.55 -18.07
C ASP A 152 -5.27 -19.71 -17.23
N ALA A 153 -6.60 -19.69 -17.06
CA ALA A 153 -7.33 -20.69 -16.28
C ALA A 153 -7.26 -22.09 -16.90
N GLU A 154 -7.06 -22.19 -18.22
CA GLU A 154 -6.93 -23.44 -18.97
C GLU A 154 -5.50 -23.98 -18.97
N GLY A 155 -4.53 -23.21 -18.41
CA GLY A 155 -3.12 -23.56 -18.34
C GLY A 155 -2.33 -23.20 -19.59
N ALA A 156 -2.91 -22.46 -20.54
CA ALA A 156 -2.18 -21.96 -21.71
C ALA A 156 -1.28 -20.78 -21.33
N SER A 157 -0.09 -20.74 -21.91
CA SER A 157 0.87 -19.67 -21.68
C SER A 157 0.72 -18.57 -22.72
N HIS A 158 0.71 -17.33 -22.27
CA HIS A 158 0.61 -16.12 -23.06
C HIS A 158 1.75 -15.17 -22.71
N THR A 159 2.17 -14.34 -23.66
CA THR A 159 3.16 -13.28 -23.44
C THR A 159 2.65 -11.97 -24.04
N ILE A 160 2.78 -10.90 -23.27
CA ILE A 160 2.47 -9.54 -23.69
C ILE A 160 3.66 -8.63 -23.42
N GLU A 161 3.77 -7.55 -24.15
CA GLU A 161 4.85 -6.56 -23.99
C GLU A 161 4.29 -5.19 -23.65
N GLY A 162 5.09 -4.37 -22.94
CA GLY A 162 4.76 -2.98 -22.66
C GLY A 162 5.99 -2.16 -22.33
N ASP A 163 5.96 -0.88 -22.67
CA ASP A 163 7.06 0.05 -22.36
C ASP A 163 7.35 0.10 -20.85
N LYS A 164 6.29 -0.04 -20.04
CA LYS A 164 6.40 -0.17 -18.59
C LYS A 164 5.52 -1.31 -18.07
N ILE A 165 5.95 -1.89 -16.96
CA ILE A 165 5.25 -2.96 -16.23
C ILE A 165 4.98 -2.45 -14.83
N LEU A 166 3.71 -2.14 -14.52
CA LEU A 166 3.30 -1.71 -13.18
C LEU A 166 3.07 -2.92 -12.28
N LEU A 167 3.77 -2.96 -11.16
CA LEU A 167 3.51 -3.93 -10.09
C LEU A 167 2.50 -3.34 -9.10
N SER A 168 1.27 -3.89 -9.07
CA SER A 168 0.16 -3.43 -8.22
C SER A 168 -0.62 -4.56 -7.54
N VAL A 169 0.09 -5.61 -7.11
CA VAL A 169 -0.49 -6.82 -6.48
C VAL A 169 -0.72 -6.69 -4.97
N GLY A 170 -0.72 -5.49 -4.46
CA GLY A 170 -0.99 -5.17 -3.06
C GLY A 170 0.15 -4.44 -2.37
N ARG A 171 -0.08 -4.16 -1.09
CA ARG A 171 0.84 -3.46 -0.20
C ARG A 171 1.00 -4.26 1.10
N ARG A 172 2.12 -4.06 1.78
CA ARG A 172 2.37 -4.63 3.10
C ARG A 172 2.84 -3.56 4.08
N PRO A 173 2.47 -3.64 5.36
CA PRO A 173 2.96 -2.75 6.41
C PRO A 173 4.50 -2.77 6.51
N ILE A 174 5.09 -1.60 6.74
CA ILE A 174 6.53 -1.48 6.99
C ILE A 174 6.79 -1.74 8.48
N ILE A 175 7.10 -3.00 8.80
CA ILE A 175 7.38 -3.45 10.18
C ILE A 175 8.84 -3.80 10.42
N ARG A 176 9.63 -3.99 9.34
CA ARG A 176 11.02 -4.41 9.46
C ARG A 176 11.92 -3.24 9.83
N GLY A 177 12.92 -3.50 10.67
CA GLY A 177 13.92 -2.50 11.07
C GLY A 177 13.42 -1.46 12.07
N LEU A 178 12.16 -1.56 12.54
CA LEU A 178 11.59 -0.63 13.50
C LEU A 178 11.95 -0.93 14.96
N GLY A 179 12.49 -2.12 15.26
CA GLY A 179 12.79 -2.54 16.63
C GLY A 179 11.54 -2.89 17.46
N LEU A 180 10.43 -3.30 16.80
CA LEU A 180 9.16 -3.65 17.46
C LEU A 180 9.32 -4.74 18.51
N GLU A 181 10.24 -5.67 18.26
CA GLU A 181 10.60 -6.78 19.14
C GLU A 181 11.18 -6.31 20.48
N THR A 182 11.77 -5.12 20.57
CA THR A 182 12.34 -4.58 21.82
C THR A 182 11.27 -4.18 22.83
N LEU A 183 10.01 -4.06 22.40
CA LEU A 183 8.85 -3.76 23.21
C LEU A 183 7.79 -4.87 23.15
N ASP A 184 8.13 -6.05 22.62
CA ASP A 184 7.21 -7.19 22.44
C ASP A 184 5.90 -6.82 21.74
N ILE A 185 5.97 -5.93 20.72
CA ILE A 185 4.79 -5.46 19.97
C ILE A 185 4.15 -6.62 19.21
N GLU A 186 2.87 -6.89 19.50
CA GLU A 186 2.09 -7.91 18.81
C GLU A 186 1.76 -7.48 17.37
N LEU A 187 1.84 -8.45 16.46
CA LEU A 187 1.48 -8.27 15.05
C LEU A 187 0.20 -9.04 14.72
N GLU A 188 -0.64 -8.45 13.87
CA GLU A 188 -1.83 -9.06 13.29
C GLU A 188 -1.97 -8.63 11.83
N ARG A 189 -2.41 -9.52 10.93
CA ARG A 189 -2.56 -9.21 9.49
C ARG A 189 -1.30 -8.63 8.84
N GLY A 190 -0.12 -8.97 9.36
CA GLY A 190 1.16 -8.46 8.87
C GLY A 190 1.50 -7.04 9.32
N GLY A 191 0.66 -6.39 10.12
CA GLY A 191 0.87 -5.06 10.70
C GLY A 191 0.91 -5.06 12.22
N VAL A 192 1.05 -3.89 12.81
CA VAL A 192 1.00 -3.70 14.27
C VAL A 192 -0.44 -3.84 14.75
N LYS A 193 -0.66 -4.77 15.66
CA LYS A 193 -1.98 -5.00 16.28
C LYS A 193 -2.35 -3.85 17.19
N VAL A 194 -3.56 -3.32 17.03
CA VAL A 194 -4.12 -2.24 17.85
C VAL A 194 -5.55 -2.56 18.30
N ASP A 195 -5.97 -1.96 19.40
CA ASP A 195 -7.36 -1.95 19.82
C ASP A 195 -8.17 -0.83 19.14
N SER A 196 -9.45 -0.69 19.47
CA SER A 196 -10.31 0.37 18.92
C SER A 196 -9.90 1.80 19.29
N GLN A 197 -8.97 1.96 20.23
CA GLN A 197 -8.39 3.23 20.67
C GLN A 197 -6.97 3.44 20.13
N MET A 198 -6.56 2.63 19.15
CA MET A 198 -5.23 2.63 18.51
C MET A 198 -4.07 2.30 19.47
N ARG A 199 -4.34 1.67 20.62
CA ARG A 199 -3.31 1.19 21.54
C ARG A 199 -2.76 -0.14 21.06
N THR A 200 -1.45 -0.30 21.16
CA THR A 200 -0.81 -1.62 21.05
C THR A 200 -0.91 -2.37 22.40
N ASN A 201 -0.36 -3.57 22.46
CA ASN A 201 -0.18 -4.30 23.72
C ASN A 201 0.89 -3.67 24.65
N ALA A 202 1.79 -2.83 24.13
CA ALA A 202 2.81 -2.15 24.90
C ALA A 202 2.30 -0.81 25.43
N GLU A 203 2.44 -0.57 26.74
CA GLU A 203 1.99 0.66 27.38
C GLU A 203 2.63 1.91 26.75
N GLY A 204 1.81 2.94 26.46
CA GLY A 204 2.26 4.18 25.84
C GLY A 204 2.62 4.07 24.36
N VAL A 205 2.42 2.91 23.74
CA VAL A 205 2.69 2.71 22.29
C VAL A 205 1.39 2.55 21.52
N TYR A 206 1.29 3.32 20.44
CA TYR A 206 0.13 3.40 19.56
C TYR A 206 0.58 3.19 18.10
N ALA A 207 -0.35 2.83 17.22
CA ALA A 207 -0.08 2.80 15.79
C ALA A 207 -1.30 3.28 15.00
N ALA A 208 -1.06 3.92 13.84
CA ALA A 208 -2.11 4.42 12.95
C ALA A 208 -1.68 4.39 11.49
N GLY A 209 -2.65 4.22 10.58
CA GLY A 209 -2.47 4.12 9.15
C GLY A 209 -2.08 2.72 8.70
N ASP A 210 -1.49 2.62 7.51
CA ASP A 210 -1.20 1.34 6.84
C ASP A 210 -0.37 0.38 7.67
N ILE A 211 0.38 0.88 8.65
CA ILE A 211 1.19 0.06 9.58
C ILE A 211 0.33 -0.93 10.39
N THR A 212 -0.96 -0.62 10.61
CA THR A 212 -1.88 -1.51 11.32
C THR A 212 -2.33 -2.71 10.48
N GLY A 213 -2.14 -2.65 9.14
CA GLY A 213 -2.56 -3.69 8.21
C GLY A 213 -4.09 -3.82 8.06
N PHE A 214 -4.88 -2.92 8.65
CA PHE A 214 -6.34 -3.02 8.64
C PHE A 214 -6.97 -2.29 7.45
N SER A 215 -6.64 -1.03 7.25
CA SER A 215 -7.15 -0.20 6.14
C SER A 215 -6.03 0.60 5.53
N LEU A 216 -5.85 0.48 4.21
CA LEU A 216 -4.77 1.15 3.45
C LEU A 216 -5.30 2.42 2.77
N LEU A 217 -6.06 3.25 3.51
CA LEU A 217 -6.73 4.44 3.02
C LEU A 217 -6.32 5.67 3.82
N ALA A 218 -5.98 6.75 3.11
CA ALA A 218 -5.47 7.98 3.72
C ALA A 218 -6.45 8.62 4.73
N HIS A 219 -7.75 8.61 4.42
CA HIS A 219 -8.77 9.15 5.33
C HIS A 219 -8.96 8.26 6.58
N THR A 220 -8.79 6.93 6.45
CA THR A 220 -8.76 6.02 7.61
C THR A 220 -7.56 6.33 8.48
N ALA A 221 -6.36 6.44 7.90
CA ALA A 221 -5.13 6.77 8.62
C ALA A 221 -5.25 8.11 9.38
N SER A 222 -5.89 9.12 8.77
CA SER A 222 -6.16 10.41 9.43
C SER A 222 -7.06 10.23 10.64
N ARG A 223 -8.14 9.45 10.52
CA ARG A 223 -9.08 9.21 11.62
C ARG A 223 -8.44 8.36 12.74
N GLU A 224 -7.68 7.34 12.39
CA GLU A 224 -6.91 6.53 13.35
C GLU A 224 -5.92 7.40 14.14
N ALA A 225 -5.21 8.32 13.46
CA ALA A 225 -4.29 9.25 14.11
C ALA A 225 -5.01 10.19 15.10
N GLU A 226 -6.19 10.70 14.75
CA GLU A 226 -7.03 11.48 15.67
C GLU A 226 -7.43 10.67 16.90
N VAL A 227 -7.90 9.43 16.71
CA VAL A 227 -8.26 8.53 17.81
C VAL A 227 -7.07 8.26 18.73
N ALA A 228 -5.89 7.96 18.14
CA ALA A 228 -4.67 7.74 18.90
C ALA A 228 -4.30 8.97 19.76
N VAL A 229 -4.29 10.16 19.16
CA VAL A 229 -3.96 11.41 19.87
C VAL A 229 -5.00 11.73 20.95
N ASN A 230 -6.29 11.57 20.68
CA ASN A 230 -7.35 11.75 21.68
C ASN A 230 -7.15 10.78 22.86
N THR A 231 -6.81 9.52 22.58
CA THR A 231 -6.51 8.53 23.61
C THR A 231 -5.29 8.92 24.46
N ILE A 232 -4.20 9.37 23.82
CA ILE A 232 -2.98 9.87 24.50
C ILE A 232 -3.33 11.06 25.41
N CYS A 233 -4.22 11.95 24.97
CA CYS A 233 -4.67 13.11 25.74
C CYS A 233 -5.74 12.79 26.81
N GLY A 234 -6.14 11.53 26.95
CA GLY A 234 -7.15 11.12 27.95
C GLY A 234 -8.59 11.38 27.53
N HIS A 235 -8.83 11.72 26.27
CA HIS A 235 -10.18 11.87 25.73
C HIS A 235 -10.75 10.53 25.28
N ARG A 236 -12.08 10.37 25.43
CA ARG A 236 -12.80 9.19 24.92
C ARG A 236 -12.99 9.31 23.41
N ASP A 237 -12.37 8.40 22.68
CA ASP A 237 -12.56 8.27 21.24
C ASP A 237 -12.32 6.82 20.82
N THR A 238 -12.97 6.38 19.73
CA THR A 238 -12.82 5.02 19.20
C THR A 238 -12.95 5.00 17.69
N MET A 239 -12.23 4.10 17.04
CA MET A 239 -12.34 3.87 15.61
C MET A 239 -13.58 3.04 15.28
N LEU A 240 -14.32 3.46 14.24
CA LEU A 240 -15.50 2.79 13.70
C LEU A 240 -15.25 2.40 12.24
N TYR A 241 -14.72 1.21 12.02
CA TYR A 241 -14.33 0.73 10.68
C TYR A 241 -15.50 0.38 9.76
N ASN A 242 -16.71 0.17 10.29
CA ASN A 242 -17.91 -0.12 9.51
C ASN A 242 -18.49 1.09 8.76
N ALA A 243 -17.94 2.29 8.99
CA ALA A 243 -18.37 3.54 8.36
C ALA A 243 -17.29 4.19 7.50
N ILE A 244 -16.33 3.41 7.00
CA ILE A 244 -15.25 3.91 6.14
C ILE A 244 -15.68 3.78 4.67
N PRO A 245 -15.74 4.89 3.90
CA PRO A 245 -16.01 4.84 2.47
C PRO A 245 -14.82 4.24 1.72
N GLY A 246 -15.09 3.37 0.76
CA GLY A 246 -14.13 2.90 -0.24
C GLY A 246 -14.43 3.57 -1.58
N ILE A 247 -13.44 4.16 -2.22
CA ILE A 247 -13.56 4.85 -3.50
C ILE A 247 -12.44 4.41 -4.42
N VAL A 248 -12.76 4.18 -5.70
CA VAL A 248 -11.79 3.99 -6.77
C VAL A 248 -11.87 5.18 -7.72
N TYR A 249 -10.80 5.98 -7.78
CA TYR A 249 -10.72 7.23 -8.55
C TYR A 249 -10.48 6.97 -10.03
N THR A 250 -11.42 6.27 -10.64
CA THR A 250 -11.47 5.99 -12.07
C THR A 250 -12.45 6.95 -12.78
N ASN A 251 -12.63 6.82 -14.09
CA ASN A 251 -13.66 7.57 -14.82
C ASN A 251 -14.53 6.57 -15.64
N PRO A 252 -15.75 6.23 -15.15
CA PRO A 252 -16.44 6.75 -13.95
C PRO A 252 -15.77 6.30 -12.64
N GLU A 253 -15.97 7.07 -11.57
CA GLU A 253 -15.64 6.67 -10.19
C GLU A 253 -16.57 5.55 -9.71
N VAL A 254 -16.07 4.69 -8.83
CA VAL A 254 -16.84 3.63 -8.15
C VAL A 254 -16.49 3.57 -6.66
#